data_2e81852e6d4fc690b26b4d694d6550e4
#
_entry.id   2e81852e6d4fc690b26b4d694d6550e4
#
_cell.length_a   1.000
_cell.length_b   1.000
_cell.length_c   1.000
_cell.angle_alpha   90.00
_cell.angle_beta   90.00
_cell.angle_gamma   90.00
#
_symmetry.space_group_name_H-M   'P 1'
#
loop_
_entity.id
_entity.type
_entity.pdbx_description
1 polymer ?
#
loop_
_entity_poly.entity_id
_entity_poly.type
_entity_poly.pdbx_seq_one_letter_code
_entity_poly.pdbx_strand_id
1 'polypeptide(L)'
;MRHLAFCVALFFSPWLSASQQIVYMVSDLRIPFWQIMWGGIENEAKQLGYEAVVLSAENDAKTELENIIKAIALKPDGIILSPTNSSAAVTILKMAEQAKIPVVISDIGTEGGSFVSYIESDNFSGAFQLAQILAAAMKAKGWQNGEVGVVAIPQKRKNGIERTEGFVEAAKQQGMRIAAIKQQKDFSYQETFIFTQTMLREHRKIRAIWLQGSDRYQAALDAIDSLGQRDKVLLICFDAEPEFIDMIRSQQLVGSGMQQPFLMGERAMHSLHQFLLGHTVAKEQQLEVLAVSSQNLDSLLSTIQRNVLGHEGGAQ
;
A
#
# COMPACT_ATOMS: atom_id res chain seq x y z
N MET A 1 3.02 -50.48 -64.22
CA MET A 1 2.64 -49.15 -63.70
C MET A 1 2.82 -49.16 -62.16
N ARG A 2 3.84 -48.50 -61.61
CA ARG A 2 4.14 -48.46 -60.16
C ARG A 2 3.66 -47.07 -59.67
N HIS A 3 2.60 -47.03 -58.86
CA HIS A 3 2.15 -45.81 -58.22
C HIS A 3 3.03 -45.52 -57.00
N LEU A 4 3.81 -44.45 -57.08
CA LEU A 4 4.57 -43.87 -55.92
C LEU A 4 3.60 -43.02 -55.10
N ALA A 5 3.27 -43.48 -53.90
CA ALA A 5 2.49 -42.67 -52.94
C ALA A 5 3.45 -41.72 -52.22
N PHE A 6 3.27 -40.42 -52.39
CA PHE A 6 4.05 -39.36 -51.72
C PHE A 6 3.36 -39.03 -50.38
N CYS A 7 3.89 -39.54 -49.27
CA CYS A 7 3.42 -39.14 -47.95
C CYS A 7 4.01 -37.78 -47.59
N VAL A 8 3.16 -36.74 -47.55
CA VAL A 8 3.50 -35.44 -47.01
C VAL A 8 3.38 -35.51 -45.49
N ALA A 9 4.52 -35.59 -44.76
CA ALA A 9 4.57 -35.47 -43.32
C ALA A 9 4.45 -33.98 -42.94
N LEU A 10 3.27 -33.59 -42.44
CA LEU A 10 3.06 -32.29 -41.81
C LEU A 10 3.79 -32.26 -40.47
N PHE A 11 4.94 -31.60 -40.44
CA PHE A 11 5.64 -31.29 -39.17
C PHE A 11 4.83 -30.21 -38.42
N PHE A 12 4.01 -30.60 -37.48
CA PHE A 12 3.51 -29.73 -36.44
C PHE A 12 4.70 -29.42 -35.52
N SER A 13 5.40 -28.31 -35.72
CA SER A 13 6.30 -27.76 -34.72
C SER A 13 5.43 -27.28 -33.55
N PRO A 14 5.62 -27.80 -32.33
CA PRO A 14 4.98 -27.18 -31.18
C PRO A 14 5.58 -25.78 -31.06
N TRP A 15 4.73 -24.78 -31.23
CA TRP A 15 5.09 -23.42 -30.87
C TRP A 15 5.36 -23.46 -29.37
N LEU A 16 6.62 -23.41 -28.95
CA LEU A 16 6.98 -23.05 -27.60
C LEU A 16 6.47 -21.61 -27.41
N SER A 17 5.29 -21.47 -26.84
CA SER A 17 4.85 -20.18 -26.36
C SER A 17 5.84 -19.78 -25.29
N ALA A 18 6.67 -18.79 -25.52
CA ALA A 18 7.47 -18.19 -24.48
C ALA A 18 6.52 -17.77 -23.36
N SER A 19 6.78 -18.19 -22.13
CA SER A 19 5.98 -17.77 -20.98
C SER A 19 5.96 -16.24 -20.96
N GLN A 20 4.74 -15.65 -20.96
CA GLN A 20 4.61 -14.20 -20.82
C GLN A 20 5.11 -13.79 -19.43
N GLN A 21 5.96 -12.78 -19.36
CA GLN A 21 6.62 -12.39 -18.12
C GLN A 21 6.24 -10.96 -17.71
N ILE A 22 5.93 -10.79 -16.43
CA ILE A 22 5.64 -9.50 -15.80
C ILE A 22 6.68 -9.23 -14.72
N VAL A 23 7.13 -7.98 -14.61
CA VAL A 23 7.99 -7.55 -13.51
C VAL A 23 7.23 -6.64 -12.57
N TYR A 24 7.24 -6.95 -11.27
CA TYR A 24 6.80 -6.03 -10.23
C TYR A 24 8.01 -5.31 -9.62
N MET A 25 8.08 -4.01 -9.81
CA MET A 25 9.06 -3.14 -9.15
C MET A 25 8.42 -2.52 -7.92
N VAL A 26 8.99 -2.78 -6.74
CA VAL A 26 8.38 -2.39 -5.47
C VAL A 26 9.32 -1.56 -4.61
N SER A 27 8.76 -0.63 -3.86
CA SER A 27 9.49 0.25 -2.95
C SER A 27 10.30 -0.52 -1.90
N ASP A 28 9.66 -1.42 -1.13
CA ASP A 28 10.35 -2.16 -0.07
C ASP A 28 9.62 -3.46 0.32
N LEU A 29 10.09 -4.60 -0.16
CA LEU A 29 9.47 -5.89 0.12
C LEU A 29 9.64 -6.38 1.58
N ARG A 30 10.44 -5.70 2.40
CA ARG A 30 10.58 -6.00 3.83
C ARG A 30 9.36 -5.56 4.64
N ILE A 31 8.50 -4.69 4.07
CA ILE A 31 7.28 -4.20 4.69
C ILE A 31 6.11 -5.12 4.31
N PRO A 32 5.32 -5.65 5.27
CA PRO A 32 4.22 -6.61 5.02
C PRO A 32 3.22 -6.14 3.96
N PHE A 33 2.87 -4.86 3.95
CA PHE A 33 1.98 -4.26 2.95
C PHE A 33 2.38 -4.61 1.50
N TRP A 34 3.68 -4.49 1.19
CA TRP A 34 4.19 -4.78 -0.15
C TRP A 34 4.26 -6.29 -0.46
N GLN A 35 4.50 -7.12 0.58
CA GLN A 35 4.46 -8.57 0.43
C GLN A 35 3.04 -9.05 0.10
N ILE A 36 2.03 -8.48 0.76
CA ILE A 36 0.62 -8.81 0.52
C ILE A 36 0.22 -8.37 -0.90
N MET A 37 0.62 -7.18 -1.34
CA MET A 37 0.37 -6.70 -2.70
C MET A 37 1.03 -7.61 -3.74
N TRP A 38 2.28 -8.02 -3.49
CA TRP A 38 2.96 -9.02 -4.32
C TRP A 38 2.18 -10.31 -4.41
N GLY A 39 1.65 -10.81 -3.29
CA GLY A 39 0.79 -12.00 -3.27
C GLY A 39 -0.43 -11.87 -4.18
N GLY A 40 -1.08 -10.69 -4.19
CA GLY A 40 -2.19 -10.41 -5.11
C GLY A 40 -1.76 -10.38 -6.58
N ILE A 41 -0.62 -9.78 -6.90
CA ILE A 41 -0.05 -9.76 -8.26
C ILE A 41 0.28 -11.19 -8.71
N GLU A 42 1.00 -11.95 -7.88
CA GLU A 42 1.46 -13.31 -8.20
C GLU A 42 0.27 -14.27 -8.39
N ASN A 43 -0.76 -14.16 -7.52
CA ASN A 43 -1.97 -14.95 -7.63
C ASN A 43 -2.70 -14.69 -8.96
N GLU A 44 -2.96 -13.45 -9.30
CA GLU A 44 -3.63 -13.07 -10.56
C GLU A 44 -2.77 -13.40 -11.78
N ALA A 45 -1.45 -13.16 -11.74
CA ALA A 45 -0.52 -13.52 -12.80
C ALA A 45 -0.58 -15.03 -13.11
N LYS A 46 -0.54 -15.86 -12.08
CA LYS A 46 -0.63 -17.32 -12.22
C LYS A 46 -1.96 -17.76 -12.86
N GLN A 47 -3.09 -17.17 -12.45
CA GLN A 47 -4.40 -17.48 -13.03
C GLN A 47 -4.48 -17.10 -14.49
N LEU A 48 -3.81 -16.01 -14.91
CA LEU A 48 -3.76 -15.50 -16.26
C LEU A 48 -2.65 -16.11 -17.13
N GLY A 49 -1.82 -17.01 -16.57
CA GLY A 49 -0.78 -17.73 -17.30
C GLY A 49 0.53 -16.95 -17.47
N TYR A 50 0.79 -15.94 -16.64
CA TYR A 50 2.04 -15.19 -16.63
C TYR A 50 3.03 -15.71 -15.59
N GLU A 51 4.33 -15.57 -15.90
CA GLU A 51 5.41 -15.63 -14.92
C GLU A 51 5.63 -14.23 -14.34
N ALA A 52 5.62 -14.11 -13.02
CA ALA A 52 5.84 -12.84 -12.36
C ALA A 52 7.17 -12.84 -11.60
N VAL A 53 7.93 -11.75 -11.71
CA VAL A 53 9.22 -11.53 -11.03
C VAL A 53 9.13 -10.24 -10.22
N VAL A 54 9.66 -10.24 -9.00
CA VAL A 54 9.68 -9.06 -8.13
C VAL A 54 11.08 -8.49 -7.95
N LEU A 55 11.21 -7.15 -8.01
CA LEU A 55 12.44 -6.40 -7.79
C LEU A 55 12.19 -5.36 -6.69
N SER A 56 12.76 -5.55 -5.51
CA SER A 56 12.65 -4.63 -4.37
C SER A 56 13.73 -3.55 -4.43
N ALA A 57 13.34 -2.30 -4.19
CA ALA A 57 14.26 -1.17 -4.10
C ALA A 57 14.77 -0.90 -2.67
N GLU A 58 14.25 -1.60 -1.66
CA GLU A 58 14.61 -1.40 -0.24
C GLU A 58 14.48 0.06 0.22
N ASN A 59 13.50 0.77 -0.35
CA ASN A 59 13.23 2.19 -0.14
C ASN A 59 14.39 3.12 -0.57
N ASP A 60 15.26 2.66 -1.45
CA ASP A 60 16.39 3.40 -2.01
C ASP A 60 16.19 3.73 -3.50
N ALA A 61 16.20 5.03 -3.83
CA ALA A 61 15.95 5.50 -5.20
C ALA A 61 17.05 5.10 -6.20
N LYS A 62 18.28 4.86 -5.74
CA LYS A 62 19.36 4.39 -6.61
C LYS A 62 19.13 2.93 -6.97
N THR A 63 18.81 2.11 -5.99
CA THR A 63 18.45 0.70 -6.20
C THR A 63 17.24 0.57 -7.12
N GLU A 64 16.24 1.46 -7.01
CA GLU A 64 15.09 1.51 -7.91
C GLU A 64 15.52 1.79 -9.37
N LEU A 65 16.46 2.72 -9.61
CA LEU A 65 17.05 2.97 -10.93
C LEU A 65 17.83 1.77 -11.48
N GLU A 66 18.54 1.05 -10.63
CA GLU A 66 19.22 -0.20 -11.04
C GLU A 66 18.20 -1.29 -11.38
N ASN A 67 17.09 -1.33 -10.67
CA ASN A 67 16.02 -2.30 -10.91
C ASN A 67 15.28 -2.06 -12.23
N ILE A 68 15.02 -0.82 -12.66
CA ILE A 68 14.42 -0.61 -13.99
C ILE A 68 15.36 -1.04 -15.12
N ILE A 69 16.68 -0.88 -14.97
CA ILE A 69 17.65 -1.38 -15.94
C ILE A 69 17.58 -2.92 -16.02
N LYS A 70 17.53 -3.60 -14.86
CA LYS A 70 17.37 -5.06 -14.80
C LYS A 70 16.03 -5.50 -15.42
N ALA A 71 14.92 -4.81 -15.07
CA ALA A 71 13.61 -5.11 -15.62
C ALA A 71 13.58 -4.99 -17.15
N ILE A 72 14.15 -3.94 -17.73
CA ILE A 72 14.24 -3.76 -19.18
C ILE A 72 15.07 -4.88 -19.83
N ALA A 73 16.16 -5.32 -19.18
CA ALA A 73 17.00 -6.40 -19.70
C ALA A 73 16.28 -7.76 -19.76
N LEU A 74 15.30 -7.99 -18.88
CA LEU A 74 14.43 -9.16 -18.88
C LEU A 74 13.44 -9.17 -20.06
N LYS A 75 13.18 -8.01 -20.69
CA LYS A 75 12.20 -7.82 -21.77
C LYS A 75 10.80 -8.33 -21.40
N PRO A 76 10.23 -7.92 -20.28
CA PRO A 76 8.93 -8.39 -19.87
C PRO A 76 7.83 -7.83 -20.78
N ASP A 77 6.66 -8.47 -20.80
CA ASP A 77 5.47 -7.97 -21.48
C ASP A 77 4.90 -6.71 -20.83
N GLY A 78 5.19 -6.50 -19.53
CA GLY A 78 4.81 -5.30 -18.80
C GLY A 78 5.43 -5.20 -17.41
N ILE A 79 5.31 -4.01 -16.83
CA ILE A 79 5.80 -3.70 -15.48
C ILE A 79 4.63 -3.22 -14.62
N ILE A 80 4.55 -3.72 -13.39
CA ILE A 80 3.76 -3.11 -12.31
C ILE A 80 4.74 -2.34 -11.43
N LEU A 81 4.45 -1.08 -11.09
CA LEU A 81 5.37 -0.18 -10.38
C LEU A 81 4.72 0.38 -9.11
N SER A 82 5.32 0.11 -7.97
CA SER A 82 5.07 0.83 -6.71
C SER A 82 6.34 1.61 -6.33
N PRO A 83 6.47 2.89 -6.75
CA PRO A 83 7.75 3.58 -6.70
C PRO A 83 8.17 3.98 -5.27
N THR A 84 9.43 4.26 -5.06
CA THR A 84 9.94 4.78 -3.76
C THR A 84 9.39 6.17 -3.43
N ASN A 85 9.15 6.99 -4.46
CA ASN A 85 8.50 8.30 -4.34
C ASN A 85 7.97 8.76 -5.71
N SER A 86 7.05 9.73 -5.68
CA SER A 86 6.30 10.17 -6.87
C SER A 86 7.15 10.89 -7.91
N SER A 87 8.21 11.60 -7.52
CA SER A 87 9.11 12.30 -8.47
C SER A 87 10.09 11.33 -9.14
N ALA A 88 10.63 10.35 -8.41
CA ALA A 88 11.49 9.32 -8.99
C ALA A 88 10.76 8.46 -10.03
N ALA A 89 9.47 8.19 -9.81
CA ALA A 89 8.62 7.45 -10.73
C ALA A 89 8.65 8.01 -12.16
N VAL A 90 8.75 9.33 -12.34
CA VAL A 90 8.81 9.98 -13.66
C VAL A 90 9.99 9.45 -14.49
N THR A 91 11.15 9.27 -13.87
CA THR A 91 12.35 8.73 -14.56
C THR A 91 12.15 7.27 -14.93
N ILE A 92 11.61 6.46 -14.02
CA ILE A 92 11.32 5.04 -14.25
C ILE A 92 10.35 4.88 -15.43
N LEU A 93 9.26 5.64 -15.42
CA LEU A 93 8.25 5.63 -16.49
C LEU A 93 8.84 6.02 -17.85
N LYS A 94 9.71 7.04 -17.89
CA LYS A 94 10.39 7.45 -19.10
C LYS A 94 11.31 6.36 -19.67
N MET A 95 12.03 5.66 -18.81
CA MET A 95 12.90 4.55 -19.23
C MET A 95 12.08 3.36 -19.77
N ALA A 96 10.98 3.00 -19.11
CA ALA A 96 10.06 1.97 -19.58
C ALA A 96 9.42 2.33 -20.93
N GLU A 97 8.98 3.59 -21.10
CA GLU A 97 8.41 4.11 -22.37
C GLU A 97 9.41 4.02 -23.53
N GLN A 98 10.68 4.41 -23.29
CA GLN A 98 11.76 4.27 -24.28
C GLN A 98 12.01 2.81 -24.66
N ALA A 99 11.85 1.89 -23.73
CA ALA A 99 11.92 0.44 -23.97
C ALA A 99 10.63 -0.15 -24.54
N LYS A 100 9.57 0.66 -24.70
CA LYS A 100 8.22 0.25 -25.15
C LYS A 100 7.56 -0.80 -24.25
N ILE A 101 7.83 -0.76 -22.96
CA ILE A 101 7.25 -1.65 -21.95
C ILE A 101 6.10 -0.90 -21.25
N PRO A 102 4.85 -1.42 -21.32
CA PRO A 102 3.72 -0.80 -20.63
C PRO A 102 3.87 -0.91 -19.11
N VAL A 103 3.45 0.15 -18.40
CA VAL A 103 3.53 0.22 -16.94
C VAL A 103 2.16 0.48 -16.34
N VAL A 104 1.77 -0.32 -15.35
CA VAL A 104 0.67 -0.03 -14.41
C VAL A 104 1.29 0.43 -13.10
N ILE A 105 0.83 1.58 -12.56
CA ILE A 105 1.26 2.08 -11.26
C ILE A 105 0.31 1.56 -10.18
N SER A 106 0.86 1.22 -9.01
CA SER A 106 0.09 0.76 -7.86
C SER A 106 0.54 1.46 -6.58
N ASP A 107 -0.39 1.94 -5.77
CA ASP A 107 -0.27 2.63 -4.48
C ASP A 107 0.40 4.01 -4.56
N ILE A 108 1.72 4.08 -4.62
CA ILE A 108 2.45 5.36 -4.71
C ILE A 108 2.38 5.88 -6.13
N GLY A 109 1.75 7.04 -6.30
CA GLY A 109 1.57 7.68 -7.59
C GLY A 109 2.84 8.31 -8.17
N THR A 110 2.66 9.06 -9.24
CA THR A 110 3.71 9.78 -9.95
C THR A 110 3.37 11.26 -10.11
N GLU A 111 4.38 12.11 -10.24
CA GLU A 111 4.22 13.53 -10.62
C GLU A 111 4.05 13.73 -12.14
N GLY A 112 4.20 12.69 -12.95
CA GLY A 112 4.05 12.74 -14.41
C GLY A 112 4.56 11.46 -15.08
N GLY A 113 4.60 11.48 -16.41
CA GLY A 113 5.04 10.35 -17.23
C GLY A 113 3.88 9.55 -17.84
N SER A 114 4.25 8.60 -18.70
CA SER A 114 3.29 7.76 -19.43
C SER A 114 3.11 6.42 -18.69
N PHE A 115 1.86 6.03 -18.45
CA PHE A 115 1.50 4.76 -17.83
C PHE A 115 0.13 4.29 -18.37
N VAL A 116 -0.17 3.00 -18.21
CA VAL A 116 -1.44 2.38 -18.65
C VAL A 116 -2.56 2.77 -17.70
N SER A 117 -2.39 2.43 -16.41
CA SER A 117 -3.38 2.65 -15.36
C SER A 117 -2.68 2.95 -14.04
N TYR A 118 -3.35 3.68 -13.16
CA TYR A 118 -2.93 3.90 -11.77
C TYR A 118 -3.99 3.33 -10.82
N ILE A 119 -3.60 2.35 -10.02
CA ILE A 119 -4.43 1.74 -8.99
C ILE A 119 -4.06 2.40 -7.67
N GLU A 120 -4.96 3.18 -7.10
CA GLU A 120 -4.72 3.93 -5.87
C GLU A 120 -5.77 3.64 -4.80
N SER A 121 -5.42 3.92 -3.55
CA SER A 121 -6.39 3.97 -2.46
C SER A 121 -6.95 5.39 -2.32
N ASP A 122 -8.22 5.53 -1.90
CA ASP A 122 -8.79 6.81 -1.48
C ASP A 122 -8.20 7.23 -0.13
N ASN A 123 -6.93 7.66 -0.17
CA ASN A 123 -6.15 8.03 1.01
C ASN A 123 -6.74 9.23 1.75
N PHE A 124 -7.30 10.20 1.02
CA PHE A 124 -7.92 11.37 1.62
C PHE A 124 -9.16 10.98 2.43
N SER A 125 -10.12 10.30 1.80
CA SER A 125 -11.37 9.90 2.46
C SER A 125 -11.13 8.92 3.60
N GLY A 126 -10.21 7.97 3.43
CA GLY A 126 -9.82 7.03 4.49
C GLY A 126 -9.25 7.72 5.72
N ALA A 127 -8.31 8.64 5.53
CA ALA A 127 -7.73 9.42 6.62
C ALA A 127 -8.74 10.40 7.26
N PHE A 128 -9.64 10.98 6.46
CA PHE A 128 -10.72 11.82 6.94
C PHE A 128 -11.67 11.05 7.89
N GLN A 129 -12.13 9.86 7.46
CA GLN A 129 -12.98 9.00 8.29
C GLN A 129 -12.25 8.51 9.54
N LEU A 130 -10.96 8.21 9.44
CA LEU A 130 -10.14 7.80 10.56
C LEU A 130 -10.04 8.89 11.64
N ALA A 131 -9.90 10.16 11.23
CA ALA A 131 -9.91 11.29 12.16
C ALA A 131 -11.28 11.44 12.85
N GLN A 132 -12.40 11.16 12.18
CA GLN A 132 -13.73 11.15 12.78
C GLN A 132 -13.85 10.04 13.85
N ILE A 133 -13.35 8.85 13.57
CA ILE A 133 -13.28 7.73 14.54
C ILE A 133 -12.49 8.16 15.78
N LEU A 134 -11.31 8.76 15.57
CA LEU A 134 -10.49 9.25 16.67
C LEU A 134 -11.20 10.33 17.50
N ALA A 135 -11.85 11.29 16.86
CA ALA A 135 -12.59 12.35 17.54
C ALA A 135 -13.70 11.77 18.44
N ALA A 136 -14.45 10.79 17.93
CA ALA A 136 -15.47 10.09 18.69
C ALA A 136 -14.89 9.37 19.91
N ALA A 137 -13.75 8.67 19.76
CA ALA A 137 -13.07 7.99 20.84
C ALA A 137 -12.52 8.96 21.89
N MET A 138 -11.90 10.07 21.48
CA MET A 138 -11.43 11.12 22.41
C MET A 138 -12.61 11.75 23.16
N LYS A 139 -13.72 12.02 22.50
CA LYS A 139 -14.93 12.56 23.13
C LYS A 139 -15.51 11.60 24.17
N ALA A 140 -15.57 10.30 23.88
CA ALA A 140 -16.04 9.28 24.82
C ALA A 140 -15.21 9.20 26.10
N LYS A 141 -13.92 9.58 26.05
CA LYS A 141 -13.03 9.67 27.21
C LYS A 141 -13.01 11.05 27.88
N GLY A 142 -13.81 12.01 27.41
CA GLY A 142 -13.79 13.39 27.91
C GLY A 142 -12.54 14.18 27.50
N TRP A 143 -11.87 13.79 26.43
CA TRP A 143 -10.59 14.36 25.95
C TRP A 143 -10.75 15.25 24.71
N GLN A 144 -11.91 15.84 24.49
CA GLN A 144 -12.19 16.70 23.32
C GLN A 144 -11.27 17.92 23.21
N ASN A 145 -10.62 18.34 24.30
CA ASN A 145 -9.61 19.41 24.30
C ASN A 145 -8.17 18.87 24.17
N GLY A 146 -8.01 17.57 23.98
CA GLY A 146 -6.71 16.92 23.76
C GLY A 146 -6.17 17.21 22.36
N GLU A 147 -4.87 17.02 22.23
CA GLU A 147 -4.16 17.23 20.97
C GLU A 147 -3.73 15.88 20.38
N VAL A 148 -3.40 15.87 19.08
CA VAL A 148 -2.94 14.69 18.35
C VAL A 148 -1.50 14.90 17.88
N GLY A 149 -0.63 13.92 18.13
CA GLY A 149 0.68 13.82 17.50
C GLY A 149 0.62 12.91 16.27
N VAL A 150 1.32 13.26 15.22
CA VAL A 150 1.33 12.54 13.96
C VAL A 150 2.73 12.04 13.63
N VAL A 151 2.87 10.74 13.40
CA VAL A 151 4.06 10.14 12.77
C VAL A 151 3.71 9.88 11.31
N ALA A 152 4.21 10.74 10.43
CA ALA A 152 3.85 10.78 9.03
C ALA A 152 4.84 9.99 8.17
N ILE A 153 4.34 9.33 7.13
CA ILE A 153 5.17 8.82 6.04
C ILE A 153 5.75 9.98 5.21
N PRO A 154 6.77 9.75 4.34
CA PRO A 154 7.37 10.83 3.56
C PRO A 154 6.36 11.60 2.73
N GLN A 155 6.32 12.93 2.92
CA GLN A 155 5.41 13.83 2.20
C GLN A 155 5.84 14.14 0.76
N LYS A 156 6.84 13.46 0.23
CA LYS A 156 7.19 13.37 -1.20
C LYS A 156 6.45 12.22 -1.92
N ARG A 157 5.56 11.52 -1.22
CA ARG A 157 4.65 10.51 -1.74
C ARG A 157 3.25 11.11 -1.84
N LYS A 158 2.59 10.97 -2.99
CA LYS A 158 1.21 11.48 -3.21
C LYS A 158 0.26 10.98 -2.10
N ASN A 159 0.27 9.67 -1.83
CA ASN A 159 -0.55 9.06 -0.78
C ASN A 159 -0.27 9.63 0.62
N GLY A 160 0.97 10.00 0.94
CA GLY A 160 1.33 10.62 2.21
C GLY A 160 0.75 12.03 2.38
N ILE A 161 0.76 12.82 1.30
CA ILE A 161 0.14 14.15 1.27
C ILE A 161 -1.37 14.00 1.50
N GLU A 162 -2.04 13.15 0.71
CA GLU A 162 -3.50 12.93 0.77
C GLU A 162 -3.96 12.47 2.16
N ARG A 163 -3.23 11.53 2.81
CA ARG A 163 -3.50 11.12 4.20
C ARG A 163 -3.43 12.29 5.15
N THR A 164 -2.37 13.11 5.05
CA THR A 164 -2.21 14.28 5.91
C THR A 164 -3.34 15.28 5.73
N GLU A 165 -3.67 15.61 4.49
CA GLU A 165 -4.73 16.57 4.16
C GLU A 165 -6.11 16.10 4.65
N GLY A 166 -6.48 14.84 4.37
CA GLY A 166 -7.77 14.28 4.81
C GLY A 166 -7.91 14.26 6.33
N PHE A 167 -6.87 13.81 7.04
CA PHE A 167 -6.90 13.77 8.51
C PHE A 167 -6.96 15.18 9.13
N VAL A 168 -6.14 16.10 8.65
CA VAL A 168 -6.09 17.49 9.15
C VAL A 168 -7.42 18.21 8.89
N GLU A 169 -8.03 18.01 7.73
CA GLU A 169 -9.33 18.59 7.40
C GLU A 169 -10.43 18.10 8.35
N ALA A 170 -10.53 16.78 8.58
CA ALA A 170 -11.49 16.22 9.51
C ALA A 170 -11.18 16.62 10.95
N ALA A 171 -9.91 16.63 11.37
CA ALA A 171 -9.49 17.08 12.69
C ALA A 171 -9.97 18.52 12.96
N LYS A 172 -9.79 19.42 11.99
CA LYS A 172 -10.27 20.82 12.06
C LYS A 172 -11.79 20.88 12.22
N GLN A 173 -12.54 20.11 11.42
CA GLN A 173 -14.01 20.06 11.50
C GLN A 173 -14.50 19.53 12.85
N GLN A 174 -13.78 18.59 13.46
CA GLN A 174 -14.08 18.02 14.78
C GLN A 174 -13.52 18.83 15.96
N GLY A 175 -12.84 19.95 15.71
CA GLY A 175 -12.22 20.77 16.75
C GLY A 175 -10.97 20.15 17.40
N MET A 176 -10.39 19.10 16.80
CA MET A 176 -9.13 18.51 17.26
C MET A 176 -7.95 19.37 16.81
N ARG A 177 -6.91 19.43 17.66
CA ARG A 177 -5.64 20.11 17.34
C ARG A 177 -4.54 19.09 17.03
N ILE A 178 -3.82 19.31 15.95
CA ILE A 178 -2.57 18.62 15.66
C ILE A 178 -1.45 19.38 16.38
N ALA A 179 -0.82 18.75 17.39
CA ALA A 179 0.25 19.36 18.15
C ALA A 179 1.59 19.35 17.42
N ALA A 180 1.88 18.24 16.73
CA ALA A 180 3.12 18.06 15.99
C ALA A 180 2.94 17.01 14.91
N ILE A 181 3.70 17.16 13.81
CA ILE A 181 3.87 16.18 12.75
C ILE A 181 5.35 15.89 12.62
N LYS A 182 5.75 14.62 12.81
CA LYS A 182 7.12 14.14 12.60
C LYS A 182 7.14 13.21 11.40
N GLN A 183 7.90 13.55 10.37
CA GLN A 183 7.97 12.79 9.13
C GLN A 183 9.09 11.76 9.20
N GLN A 184 8.75 10.49 8.95
CA GLN A 184 9.69 9.37 8.89
C GLN A 184 10.63 9.49 7.68
N LYS A 185 11.83 8.95 7.85
CA LYS A 185 12.87 8.82 6.81
C LYS A 185 13.26 7.36 6.62
N ASP A 186 13.51 6.68 7.71
CA ASP A 186 14.11 5.33 7.73
C ASP A 186 13.07 4.24 7.96
N PHE A 187 11.84 4.59 8.36
CA PHE A 187 10.79 3.64 8.73
C PHE A 187 11.26 2.62 9.79
N SER A 188 12.17 3.05 10.67
CA SER A 188 12.74 2.19 11.71
C SER A 188 11.90 2.23 12.98
N TYR A 189 12.00 1.15 13.77
CA TYR A 189 11.46 1.10 15.13
C TYR A 189 11.97 2.28 15.98
N GLN A 190 13.30 2.53 15.93
CA GLN A 190 13.94 3.58 16.72
C GLN A 190 13.43 4.98 16.37
N GLU A 191 13.23 5.26 15.08
CA GLU A 191 12.70 6.54 14.60
C GLU A 191 11.29 6.78 15.14
N THR A 192 10.39 5.80 14.99
CA THR A 192 9.00 5.88 15.46
C THR A 192 8.94 6.03 16.99
N PHE A 193 9.77 5.26 17.73
CA PHE A 193 9.86 5.35 19.18
C PHE A 193 10.29 6.76 19.62
N ILE A 194 11.38 7.30 19.06
CA ILE A 194 11.90 8.63 19.41
C ILE A 194 10.89 9.72 19.07
N PHE A 195 10.26 9.67 17.88
CA PHE A 195 9.28 10.66 17.48
C PHE A 195 8.07 10.69 18.42
N THR A 196 7.53 9.51 18.72
CA THR A 196 6.40 9.39 19.65
C THR A 196 6.76 9.90 21.05
N GLN A 197 7.89 9.45 21.61
CA GLN A 197 8.35 9.85 22.94
C GLN A 197 8.60 11.36 23.02
N THR A 198 9.25 11.92 21.99
CA THR A 198 9.56 13.37 21.95
C THR A 198 8.28 14.19 21.91
N MET A 199 7.33 13.86 21.02
CA MET A 199 6.05 14.57 20.94
C MET A 199 5.29 14.53 22.27
N LEU A 200 5.24 13.38 22.94
CA LEU A 200 4.56 13.25 24.24
C LEU A 200 5.24 14.02 25.37
N ARG A 201 6.57 14.19 25.33
CA ARG A 201 7.30 15.02 26.30
C ARG A 201 7.13 16.51 26.07
N GLU A 202 7.16 16.95 24.82
CA GLU A 202 7.07 18.36 24.43
C GLU A 202 5.64 18.89 24.50
N HIS A 203 4.64 18.05 24.19
CA HIS A 203 3.23 18.44 24.11
C HIS A 203 2.37 17.66 25.10
N ARG A 204 2.28 18.18 26.34
CA ARG A 204 1.56 17.51 27.45
C ARG A 204 0.06 17.33 27.26
N LYS A 205 -0.53 18.00 26.28
CA LYS A 205 -1.96 17.89 25.92
C LYS A 205 -2.24 16.81 24.89
N ILE A 206 -1.23 16.14 24.33
CA ILE A 206 -1.44 15.03 23.41
C ILE A 206 -2.21 13.92 24.14
N ARG A 207 -3.27 13.46 23.51
CA ARG A 207 -4.15 12.37 23.96
C ARG A 207 -4.30 11.27 22.90
N ALA A 208 -3.72 11.47 21.73
CA ALA A 208 -3.66 10.46 20.71
C ALA A 208 -2.38 10.59 19.87
N ILE A 209 -1.89 9.44 19.40
CA ILE A 209 -0.87 9.35 18.35
C ILE A 209 -1.53 8.71 17.13
N TRP A 210 -1.35 9.34 15.97
CA TRP A 210 -1.71 8.79 14.68
C TRP A 210 -0.46 8.41 13.91
N LEU A 211 -0.39 7.12 13.53
CA LEU A 211 0.64 6.61 12.62
C LEU A 211 0.07 6.53 11.21
N GLN A 212 0.74 7.12 10.23
CA GLN A 212 0.36 7.03 8.81
C GLN A 212 0.78 5.71 8.12
N GLY A 213 1.30 4.76 8.87
CA GLY A 213 1.60 3.38 8.50
C GLY A 213 1.47 2.48 9.71
N SER A 214 1.38 1.17 9.51
CA SER A 214 1.16 0.20 10.60
C SER A 214 2.44 -0.46 11.09
N ASP A 215 3.40 -0.68 10.23
CA ASP A 215 4.57 -1.56 10.41
C ASP A 215 5.46 -1.25 11.64
N ARG A 216 5.27 -0.08 12.27
CA ARG A 216 6.02 0.33 13.49
C ARG A 216 5.11 0.69 14.68
N TYR A 217 3.87 0.17 14.70
CA TYR A 217 2.91 0.46 15.76
C TYR A 217 3.43 0.07 17.14
N GLN A 218 4.18 -1.04 17.25
CA GLN A 218 4.75 -1.49 18.51
C GLN A 218 5.74 -0.47 19.09
N ALA A 219 6.54 0.18 18.25
CA ALA A 219 7.47 1.24 18.70
C ALA A 219 6.72 2.44 19.30
N ALA A 220 5.57 2.81 18.76
CA ALA A 220 4.75 3.87 19.33
C ALA A 220 4.13 3.45 20.67
N LEU A 221 3.65 2.21 20.79
CA LEU A 221 3.14 1.65 22.04
C LEU A 221 4.21 1.63 23.13
N ASP A 222 5.41 1.15 22.81
CA ASP A 222 6.53 1.08 23.75
C ASP A 222 7.00 2.48 24.17
N ALA A 223 6.96 3.46 23.28
CA ALA A 223 7.22 4.86 23.62
C ALA A 223 6.19 5.43 24.61
N ILE A 224 4.90 5.14 24.39
CA ILE A 224 3.79 5.53 25.28
C ILE A 224 3.99 4.88 26.66
N ASP A 225 4.33 3.57 26.68
CA ASP A 225 4.55 2.82 27.90
C ASP A 225 5.78 3.30 28.69
N SER A 226 6.86 3.64 27.99
CA SER A 226 8.09 4.17 28.62
C SER A 226 7.85 5.46 29.41
N LEU A 227 6.75 6.15 29.12
CA LEU A 227 6.32 7.37 29.81
C LEU A 227 5.17 7.12 30.82
N GLY A 228 4.72 5.87 31.00
CA GLY A 228 3.59 5.55 31.87
C GLY A 228 2.27 6.18 31.40
N GLN A 229 2.05 6.28 30.10
CA GLN A 229 0.91 7.00 29.52
C GLN A 229 -0.08 6.10 28.76
N ARG A 230 -0.01 4.77 28.92
CA ARG A 230 -0.90 3.82 28.20
C ARG A 230 -2.38 4.17 28.37
N ASP A 231 -2.81 4.54 29.55
CA ASP A 231 -4.19 4.90 29.84
C ASP A 231 -4.57 6.36 29.48
N LYS A 232 -3.59 7.15 29.00
CA LYS A 232 -3.74 8.60 28.75
C LYS A 232 -3.58 8.99 27.29
N VAL A 233 -3.13 8.06 26.43
CA VAL A 233 -2.85 8.30 25.03
C VAL A 233 -3.43 7.17 24.20
N LEU A 234 -4.28 7.52 23.24
CA LEU A 234 -4.84 6.60 22.25
C LEU A 234 -3.85 6.38 21.11
N LEU A 235 -3.90 5.19 20.49
CA LEU A 235 -3.22 4.90 19.24
C LEU A 235 -4.24 4.64 18.14
N ILE A 236 -4.01 5.21 16.96
CA ILE A 236 -4.75 4.98 15.73
C ILE A 236 -3.76 4.89 14.58
N CYS A 237 -3.99 3.99 13.62
CA CYS A 237 -3.05 3.71 12.53
C CYS A 237 -3.68 3.87 11.16
N PHE A 238 -2.85 3.97 10.14
CA PHE A 238 -3.21 3.67 8.75
C PHE A 238 -2.54 2.35 8.37
N ASP A 239 -3.05 1.64 7.37
CA ASP A 239 -2.71 0.26 7.01
C ASP A 239 -3.15 -0.77 8.08
N ALA A 240 -2.72 -2.02 7.96
CA ALA A 240 -3.13 -3.09 8.87
C ALA A 240 -2.00 -4.08 9.13
N GLU A 241 -2.03 -4.61 10.35
CA GLU A 241 -1.27 -5.79 10.76
C GLU A 241 -2.28 -6.88 11.18
N PRO A 242 -1.93 -8.18 11.09
CA PRO A 242 -2.84 -9.27 11.47
C PRO A 242 -3.43 -9.11 12.87
N GLU A 243 -2.63 -8.66 13.83
CA GLU A 243 -3.03 -8.44 15.23
C GLU A 243 -3.98 -7.25 15.45
N PHE A 244 -4.15 -6.36 14.47
CA PHE A 244 -5.03 -5.20 14.60
C PHE A 244 -6.49 -5.58 14.79
N ILE A 245 -6.91 -6.74 14.28
CA ILE A 245 -8.25 -7.28 14.51
C ILE A 245 -8.50 -7.43 16.02
N ASP A 246 -7.60 -8.09 16.73
CA ASP A 246 -7.74 -8.31 18.18
C ASP A 246 -7.47 -7.04 18.99
N MET A 247 -6.54 -6.20 18.54
CA MET A 247 -6.24 -4.93 19.19
C MET A 247 -7.42 -3.94 19.11
N ILE A 248 -8.17 -3.93 18.00
CA ILE A 248 -9.37 -3.10 17.86
C ILE A 248 -10.50 -3.67 18.74
N ARG A 249 -10.69 -4.99 18.77
CA ARG A 249 -11.69 -5.65 19.65
C ARG A 249 -11.41 -5.37 21.12
N SER A 250 -10.16 -5.43 21.54
CA SER A 250 -9.74 -5.18 22.94
C SER A 250 -9.55 -3.68 23.24
N GLN A 251 -9.80 -2.79 22.29
CA GLN A 251 -9.64 -1.32 22.41
C GLN A 251 -8.20 -0.88 22.71
N GLN A 252 -7.20 -1.69 22.45
CA GLN A 252 -5.78 -1.30 22.50
C GLN A 252 -5.43 -0.38 21.31
N LEU A 253 -6.12 -0.55 20.18
CA LEU A 253 -6.09 0.31 19.02
C LEU A 253 -7.49 0.87 18.79
N VAL A 254 -7.62 2.19 18.60
CA VAL A 254 -8.91 2.85 18.38
C VAL A 254 -9.54 2.41 17.06
N GLY A 255 -8.69 2.26 16.04
CA GLY A 255 -9.09 1.86 14.71
C GLY A 255 -7.92 1.95 13.74
N SER A 256 -8.17 1.57 12.50
CA SER A 256 -7.20 1.70 11.42
C SER A 256 -7.88 1.98 10.08
N GLY A 257 -7.22 2.82 9.26
CA GLY A 257 -7.58 3.03 7.86
C GLY A 257 -6.92 1.96 7.00
N MET A 258 -7.59 0.84 6.80
CA MET A 258 -7.02 -0.33 6.14
C MET A 258 -7.12 -0.20 4.63
N GLN A 259 -6.00 -0.06 3.95
CA GLN A 259 -5.91 -0.23 2.50
C GLN A 259 -6.15 -1.69 2.14
N GLN A 260 -6.35 -1.97 0.85
CA GLN A 260 -6.64 -3.31 0.35
C GLN A 260 -5.50 -3.82 -0.57
N PRO A 261 -4.27 -4.04 -0.05
CA PRO A 261 -3.10 -4.31 -0.88
C PRO A 261 -3.20 -5.58 -1.72
N PHE A 262 -3.83 -6.65 -1.24
CA PHE A 262 -4.04 -7.85 -2.03
C PHE A 262 -4.93 -7.57 -3.26
N LEU A 263 -6.08 -6.94 -3.05
CA LEU A 263 -6.98 -6.53 -4.12
C LEU A 263 -6.31 -5.53 -5.07
N MET A 264 -5.48 -4.63 -4.55
CA MET A 264 -4.73 -3.66 -5.36
C MET A 264 -3.75 -4.36 -6.29
N GLY A 265 -3.05 -5.38 -5.80
CA GLY A 265 -2.16 -6.21 -6.60
C GLY A 265 -2.89 -6.95 -7.71
N GLU A 266 -4.01 -7.61 -7.40
CA GLU A 266 -4.86 -8.27 -8.40
C GLU A 266 -5.36 -7.28 -9.46
N ARG A 267 -5.84 -6.11 -9.05
CA ARG A 267 -6.33 -5.06 -9.98
C ARG A 267 -5.22 -4.55 -10.89
N ALA A 268 -4.01 -4.37 -10.37
CA ALA A 268 -2.87 -3.92 -11.15
C ALA A 268 -2.51 -4.95 -12.23
N MET A 269 -2.41 -6.23 -11.86
CA MET A 269 -2.11 -7.32 -12.79
C MET A 269 -3.23 -7.48 -13.83
N HIS A 270 -4.49 -7.48 -13.40
CA HIS A 270 -5.64 -7.56 -14.28
C HIS A 270 -5.66 -6.41 -15.29
N SER A 271 -5.41 -5.18 -14.86
CA SER A 271 -5.36 -4.01 -15.73
C SER A 271 -4.26 -4.10 -16.79
N LEU A 272 -3.08 -4.59 -16.37
CA LEU A 272 -1.98 -4.82 -17.30
C LEU A 272 -2.34 -5.89 -18.33
N HIS A 273 -2.93 -7.01 -17.92
CA HIS A 273 -3.41 -8.07 -18.78
C HIS A 273 -4.44 -7.55 -19.81
N GLN A 274 -5.45 -6.81 -19.39
CA GLN A 274 -6.45 -6.23 -20.29
C GLN A 274 -5.81 -5.33 -21.35
N PHE A 275 -4.84 -4.51 -20.94
CA PHE A 275 -4.10 -3.67 -21.88
C PHE A 275 -3.30 -4.50 -22.91
N LEU A 276 -2.62 -5.56 -22.45
CA LEU A 276 -1.84 -6.44 -23.33
C LEU A 276 -2.73 -7.19 -24.37
N LEU A 277 -4.00 -7.42 -24.02
CA LEU A 277 -5.01 -7.95 -24.96
C LEU A 277 -5.56 -6.88 -25.91
N GLY A 278 -5.14 -5.62 -25.80
CA GLY A 278 -5.62 -4.50 -26.62
C GLY A 278 -6.94 -3.89 -26.15
N HIS A 279 -7.39 -4.20 -24.94
CA HIS A 279 -8.59 -3.60 -24.36
C HIS A 279 -8.29 -2.21 -23.76
N THR A 280 -9.31 -1.36 -23.73
CA THR A 280 -9.25 -0.07 -23.04
C THR A 280 -9.29 -0.30 -21.53
N VAL A 281 -8.36 0.33 -20.81
CA VAL A 281 -8.26 0.28 -19.34
C VAL A 281 -8.48 1.67 -18.77
N ALA A 282 -9.21 1.78 -17.65
CA ALA A 282 -9.40 3.04 -16.95
C ALA A 282 -8.05 3.61 -16.52
N LYS A 283 -7.84 4.91 -16.75
CA LYS A 283 -6.56 5.57 -16.47
C LYS A 283 -6.26 5.61 -14.96
N GLU A 284 -7.28 5.83 -14.15
CA GLU A 284 -7.22 5.85 -12.69
C GLU A 284 -8.30 4.95 -12.12
N GLN A 285 -7.95 4.15 -11.13
CA GLN A 285 -8.84 3.21 -10.44
C GLN A 285 -8.62 3.37 -8.94
N GLN A 286 -9.61 3.94 -8.27
CA GLN A 286 -9.54 4.21 -6.84
C GLN A 286 -10.21 3.07 -6.05
N LEU A 287 -9.52 2.56 -5.04
CA LEU A 287 -10.01 1.58 -4.08
C LEU A 287 -10.35 2.27 -2.76
N GLU A 288 -11.46 1.87 -2.16
CA GLU A 288 -11.85 2.37 -0.84
C GLU A 288 -10.81 1.98 0.21
N VAL A 289 -10.52 2.90 1.13
CA VAL A 289 -9.82 2.60 2.38
C VAL A 289 -10.86 2.28 3.45
N LEU A 290 -10.78 1.11 4.03
CA LEU A 290 -11.71 0.67 5.07
C LEU A 290 -11.37 1.37 6.40
N ALA A 291 -12.16 2.35 6.80
CA ALA A 291 -12.03 2.99 8.10
C ALA A 291 -12.63 2.09 9.19
N VAL A 292 -11.77 1.25 9.80
CA VAL A 292 -12.17 0.19 10.72
C VAL A 292 -12.06 0.64 12.17
N SER A 293 -13.10 0.34 12.95
CA SER A 293 -13.16 0.51 14.40
C SER A 293 -13.91 -0.67 15.03
N SER A 294 -14.00 -0.74 16.35
CA SER A 294 -14.78 -1.79 17.03
C SER A 294 -16.28 -1.79 16.66
N GLN A 295 -16.79 -0.73 16.05
CA GLN A 295 -18.20 -0.65 15.67
C GLN A 295 -18.53 -1.39 14.36
N ASN A 296 -17.56 -1.51 13.45
CA ASN A 296 -17.78 -2.08 12.12
C ASN A 296 -16.83 -3.24 11.78
N LEU A 297 -15.89 -3.58 12.66
CA LEU A 297 -14.88 -4.62 12.42
C LEU A 297 -15.50 -5.95 11.98
N ASP A 298 -16.49 -6.44 12.71
CA ASP A 298 -17.06 -7.76 12.43
C ASP A 298 -17.82 -7.81 11.09
N SER A 299 -18.44 -6.72 10.68
CA SER A 299 -19.10 -6.61 9.37
C SER A 299 -18.10 -6.54 8.20
N LEU A 300 -16.89 -6.07 8.45
CA LEU A 300 -15.82 -5.95 7.44
C LEU A 300 -14.81 -7.12 7.47
N LEU A 301 -14.96 -8.07 8.42
CA LEU A 301 -13.93 -9.07 8.70
C LEU A 301 -13.55 -9.91 7.48
N SER A 302 -14.54 -10.37 6.69
CA SER A 302 -14.27 -11.16 5.49
C SER A 302 -13.50 -10.36 4.42
N THR A 303 -13.85 -9.09 4.24
CA THR A 303 -13.14 -8.17 3.33
C THR A 303 -11.73 -7.91 3.81
N ILE A 304 -11.55 -7.70 5.13
CA ILE A 304 -10.23 -7.49 5.73
C ILE A 304 -9.36 -8.74 5.52
N GLN A 305 -9.86 -9.92 5.85
CA GLN A 305 -9.09 -11.16 5.69
C GLN A 305 -8.65 -11.39 4.25
N ARG A 306 -9.55 -11.20 3.29
CA ARG A 306 -9.26 -11.47 1.87
C ARG A 306 -8.47 -10.33 1.22
N ASN A 307 -8.97 -9.09 1.27
CA ASN A 307 -8.45 -7.99 0.45
C ASN A 307 -7.28 -7.27 1.11
N VAL A 308 -7.26 -7.22 2.46
CA VAL A 308 -6.24 -6.51 3.24
C VAL A 308 -5.11 -7.46 3.63
N LEU A 309 -5.42 -8.66 4.17
CA LEU A 309 -4.42 -9.58 4.68
C LEU A 309 -4.03 -10.68 3.69
N GLY A 310 -4.72 -10.79 2.55
CA GLY A 310 -4.40 -11.76 1.50
C GLY A 310 -4.68 -13.21 1.91
N HIS A 311 -5.53 -13.43 2.90
CA HIS A 311 -5.95 -14.77 3.26
C HIS A 311 -6.98 -15.26 2.25
N GLU A 312 -6.64 -16.27 1.45
CA GLU A 312 -7.62 -16.95 0.62
C GLU A 312 -8.72 -17.50 1.52
N GLY A 313 -9.99 -17.19 1.19
CA GLY A 313 -11.13 -17.63 1.98
C GLY A 313 -11.24 -19.14 2.06
N GLY A 314 -10.55 -19.73 3.01
CA GLY A 314 -10.85 -21.01 3.54
C GLY A 314 -12.05 -20.83 4.45
N ALA A 315 -13.25 -21.21 3.98
CA ALA A 315 -14.36 -21.50 4.87
C ALA A 315 -13.86 -22.54 5.89
N GLN A 316 -13.68 -22.12 7.15
CA GLN A 316 -13.69 -23.03 8.28
C GLN A 316 -15.08 -23.10 8.87
#